data_a5871f5b5f2f3c5f09ed97581717e3a0
#
_entry.id   a5871f5b5f2f3c5f09ed97581717e3a0
#
_cell.length_a   1.000
_cell.length_b   1.000
_cell.length_c   1.000
_cell.angle_alpha   90.00
_cell.angle_beta   90.00
_cell.angle_gamma   90.00
#
_symmetry.space_group_name_H-M   'P 1'
#
loop_
_entity.id
_entity.type
_entity.pdbx_description
1 polymer ?
#
loop_
_entity_poly.entity_id
_entity_poly.type
_entity_poly.pdbx_seq_one_letter_code
_entity_poly.pdbx_strand_id
1 'polypeptide(L)'
;MKVKPNNYIAIEFPSRSVNEGLARAAVAAFAAQLDPTLDELGDIKTAVSEAVTNAIVHAYPQEIGKIALRACIFDGNLLEITVRDWGCGIADVEKAREPLYTTGGEERSGMGFTIMENFMDSLAVRSKNGKGTVVTMKRRIALRTARR
;
A
#
# COMPACT_ATOMS: atom_id res chain seq x y z
N MET A 1 -13.79 6.65 18.73
CA MET A 1 -12.80 7.74 18.71
C MET A 1 -11.58 7.32 17.93
N LYS A 2 -11.14 8.13 17.00
CA LYS A 2 -9.94 7.84 16.23
C LYS A 2 -8.69 8.20 17.02
N VAL A 3 -7.73 7.30 17.01
CA VAL A 3 -6.42 7.56 17.60
C VAL A 3 -5.63 8.41 16.62
N LYS A 4 -4.98 9.46 17.13
CA LYS A 4 -4.12 10.28 16.28
C LYS A 4 -2.77 9.62 16.11
N PRO A 5 -2.19 9.64 14.91
CA PRO A 5 -0.85 9.13 14.72
C PRO A 5 0.19 10.03 15.39
N ASN A 6 1.29 9.43 15.81
CA ASN A 6 2.42 10.18 16.36
C ASN A 6 3.13 10.98 15.27
N ASN A 7 3.12 10.48 14.07
CA ASN A 7 3.69 11.14 12.89
C ASN A 7 3.02 10.61 11.65
N TYR A 8 3.03 11.40 10.57
CA TYR A 8 2.46 10.95 9.31
C TYR A 8 3.04 11.73 8.14
N ILE A 9 2.92 11.13 6.96
CA ILE A 9 3.08 11.84 5.69
C ILE A 9 1.86 11.56 4.82
N ALA A 10 1.57 12.49 3.93
CA ALA A 10 0.52 12.33 2.93
C ALA A 10 1.03 12.89 1.61
N ILE A 11 0.92 12.11 0.54
CA ILE A 11 1.32 12.53 -0.79
C ILE A 11 0.20 12.21 -1.78
N GLU A 12 0.10 13.03 -2.82
CA GLU A 12 -0.81 12.78 -3.92
C GLU A 12 -0.02 12.85 -5.21
N PHE A 13 -0.39 12.01 -6.16
CA PHE A 13 0.29 12.00 -7.46
C PHE A 13 -0.63 11.41 -8.53
N PRO A 14 -0.38 11.76 -9.80
CA PRO A 14 -1.12 11.13 -10.90
C PRO A 14 -0.68 9.67 -11.06
N SER A 15 -1.57 8.86 -11.62
CA SER A 15 -1.37 7.42 -11.77
C SER A 15 -0.40 7.05 -12.90
N ARG A 16 0.73 7.73 -12.92
CA ARG A 16 1.82 7.44 -13.87
C ARG A 16 2.74 6.40 -13.28
N SER A 17 3.18 5.46 -14.10
CA SER A 17 4.00 4.34 -13.62
C SER A 17 5.32 4.80 -12.99
N VAL A 18 5.87 5.93 -13.43
CA VAL A 18 7.11 6.46 -12.86
C VAL A 18 6.96 6.86 -11.39
N ASN A 19 5.72 7.13 -10.95
CA ASN A 19 5.47 7.55 -9.57
C ASN A 19 5.45 6.42 -8.56
N GLU A 20 5.44 5.16 -9.02
CA GLU A 20 5.53 4.02 -8.12
C GLU A 20 6.84 4.05 -7.34
N GLY A 21 7.95 4.31 -8.03
CA GLY A 21 9.25 4.40 -7.37
C GLY A 21 9.32 5.53 -6.34
N LEU A 22 8.73 6.68 -6.67
CA LEU A 22 8.66 7.79 -5.72
C LEU A 22 7.86 7.42 -4.47
N ALA A 23 6.71 6.81 -4.65
CA ALA A 23 5.87 6.41 -3.52
C ALA A 23 6.60 5.41 -2.62
N ARG A 24 7.23 4.41 -3.21
CA ARG A 24 8.00 3.41 -2.48
C ARG A 24 9.15 4.06 -1.69
N ALA A 25 9.89 4.96 -2.33
CA ALA A 25 11.01 5.64 -1.68
C ALA A 25 10.53 6.55 -0.53
N ALA A 26 9.42 7.26 -0.72
CA ALA A 26 8.87 8.14 0.29
C ALA A 26 8.45 7.35 1.54
N VAL A 27 7.75 6.23 1.35
CA VAL A 27 7.34 5.39 2.48
C VAL A 27 8.55 4.77 3.18
N ALA A 28 9.54 4.31 2.42
CA ALA A 28 10.76 3.74 3.00
C ALA A 28 11.49 4.77 3.86
N ALA A 29 11.63 5.99 3.37
CA ALA A 29 12.27 7.06 4.13
C ALA A 29 11.50 7.38 5.41
N PHE A 30 10.18 7.41 5.33
CA PHE A 30 9.33 7.65 6.49
C PHE A 30 9.44 6.51 7.50
N ALA A 31 9.37 5.27 7.03
CA ALA A 31 9.44 4.08 7.88
C ALA A 31 10.80 3.93 8.58
N ALA A 32 11.84 4.51 8.01
CA ALA A 32 13.19 4.41 8.57
C ALA A 32 13.27 4.94 10.00
N GLN A 33 12.40 5.88 10.39
CA GLN A 33 12.39 6.39 11.76
C GLN A 33 12.00 5.34 12.80
N LEU A 34 11.40 4.22 12.37
CA LEU A 34 11.07 3.10 13.25
C LEU A 34 12.22 2.11 13.39
N ASP A 35 13.33 2.38 12.74
CA ASP A 35 14.53 1.55 12.79
C ASP A 35 14.29 0.10 12.36
N PRO A 36 13.72 -0.11 11.17
CA PRO A 36 13.48 -1.45 10.66
C PRO A 36 14.77 -2.14 10.24
N THR A 37 14.74 -3.47 10.20
CA THR A 37 15.80 -4.22 9.51
C THR A 37 15.68 -4.00 8.01
N LEU A 38 16.72 -4.38 7.27
CA LEU A 38 16.65 -4.34 5.80
C LEU A 38 15.54 -5.25 5.28
N ASP A 39 15.32 -6.40 5.91
CA ASP A 39 14.24 -7.29 5.52
C ASP A 39 12.87 -6.67 5.76
N GLU A 40 12.65 -6.07 6.92
CA GLU A 40 11.40 -5.37 7.21
C GLU A 40 11.16 -4.23 6.23
N LEU A 41 12.21 -3.46 5.95
CA LEU A 41 12.09 -2.34 5.01
C LEU A 41 11.80 -2.84 3.60
N GLY A 42 12.43 -3.94 3.18
CA GLY A 42 12.17 -4.56 1.88
C GLY A 42 10.73 -5.04 1.75
N ASP A 43 10.18 -5.63 2.82
CA ASP A 43 8.80 -6.08 2.84
C ASP A 43 7.84 -4.90 2.67
N ILE A 44 8.10 -3.81 3.39
CA ILE A 44 7.28 -2.59 3.30
C ILE A 44 7.33 -2.03 1.89
N LYS A 45 8.51 -1.91 1.32
CA LYS A 45 8.69 -1.38 -0.04
C LYS A 45 7.94 -2.22 -1.07
N THR A 46 8.02 -3.53 -0.94
CA THR A 46 7.33 -4.44 -1.87
C THR A 46 5.81 -4.29 -1.75
N ALA A 47 5.29 -4.24 -0.53
CA ALA A 47 3.85 -4.08 -0.32
C ALA A 47 3.35 -2.75 -0.88
N VAL A 48 4.08 -1.67 -0.67
CA VAL A 48 3.73 -0.35 -1.22
C VAL A 48 3.74 -0.37 -2.75
N SER A 49 4.77 -0.99 -3.34
CA SER A 49 4.85 -1.10 -4.80
C SER A 49 3.64 -1.83 -5.36
N GLU A 50 3.22 -2.91 -4.72
CA GLU A 50 2.05 -3.66 -5.18
C GLU A 50 0.77 -2.85 -5.05
N ALA A 51 0.59 -2.14 -3.94
CA ALA A 51 -0.61 -1.34 -3.74
C ALA A 51 -0.70 -0.19 -4.75
N VAL A 52 0.40 0.50 -4.99
CA VAL A 52 0.43 1.62 -5.93
C VAL A 52 0.27 1.13 -7.36
N THR A 53 0.93 0.02 -7.71
CA THR A 53 0.80 -0.56 -9.06
C THR A 53 -0.64 -0.97 -9.34
N ASN A 54 -1.32 -1.57 -8.35
CA ASN A 54 -2.73 -1.91 -8.52
C ASN A 54 -3.57 -0.67 -8.83
N ALA A 55 -3.33 0.43 -8.13
CA ALA A 55 -4.05 1.67 -8.39
C ALA A 55 -3.75 2.21 -9.79
N ILE A 56 -2.50 2.14 -10.23
CA ILE A 56 -2.11 2.61 -11.55
C ILE A 56 -2.74 1.77 -12.65
N VAL A 57 -2.66 0.45 -12.54
CA VAL A 57 -3.05 -0.47 -13.62
C VAL A 57 -4.55 -0.73 -13.63
N HIS A 58 -5.14 -0.98 -12.46
CA HIS A 58 -6.51 -1.45 -12.39
C HIS A 58 -7.54 -0.36 -12.13
N ALA A 59 -7.18 0.68 -11.39
CA ALA A 59 -8.13 1.75 -11.08
C ALA A 59 -8.35 2.67 -12.28
N TYR A 60 -7.29 2.94 -13.03
CA TYR A 60 -7.32 3.88 -14.15
C TYR A 60 -6.75 3.26 -15.42
N PRO A 61 -7.40 2.22 -15.96
CA PRO A 61 -6.81 1.47 -17.08
C PRO A 61 -6.63 2.26 -18.36
N GLN A 62 -7.41 3.32 -18.57
CA GLN A 62 -7.39 4.07 -19.82
C GLN A 62 -7.22 5.57 -19.64
N GLU A 63 -6.90 5.99 -18.44
CA GLU A 63 -6.73 7.41 -18.15
C GLU A 63 -5.75 7.59 -17.00
N ILE A 64 -5.38 8.83 -16.77
CA ILE A 64 -4.54 9.19 -15.62
C ILE A 64 -5.45 9.79 -14.56
N GLY A 65 -5.45 9.21 -13.39
CA GLY A 65 -6.23 9.69 -12.26
C GLY A 65 -5.35 9.99 -11.05
N LYS A 66 -5.98 10.38 -9.96
CA LYS A 66 -5.29 10.74 -8.73
C LYS A 66 -5.11 9.51 -7.84
N ILE A 67 -3.93 9.41 -7.24
CA ILE A 67 -3.65 8.44 -6.18
C ILE A 67 -3.20 9.22 -4.96
N ALA A 68 -3.76 8.90 -3.80
CA ALA A 68 -3.36 9.49 -2.53
C ALA A 68 -2.77 8.38 -1.65
N LEU A 69 -1.60 8.65 -1.09
CA LEU A 69 -0.93 7.74 -0.18
C LEU A 69 -0.72 8.45 1.15
N ARG A 70 -1.03 7.76 2.23
CA ARG A 70 -0.80 8.26 3.57
C ARG A 70 -0.08 7.18 4.37
N ALA A 71 0.97 7.56 5.07
CA ALA A 71 1.66 6.65 5.98
C ALA A 71 1.64 7.28 7.37
N CYS A 72 1.28 6.50 8.37
CA CYS A 72 1.11 6.94 9.74
C CYS A 72 1.89 6.03 10.68
N ILE A 73 2.41 6.61 11.75
CA ILE A 73 3.06 5.86 12.82
C ILE A 73 2.24 6.02 14.09
N PHE A 74 1.88 4.90 14.70
CA PHE A 74 1.16 4.85 15.98
C PHE A 74 2.05 4.24 17.04
N ASP A 75 1.61 4.31 18.29
CA ASP A 75 2.33 3.73 19.41
C ASP A 75 2.67 2.26 19.18
N GLY A 76 3.80 1.83 19.72
CA GLY A 76 4.25 0.45 19.59
C GLY A 76 4.88 0.15 18.25
N ASN A 77 5.44 1.17 17.58
CA ASN A 77 6.08 1.00 16.27
C ASN A 77 5.15 0.46 15.20
N LEU A 78 3.88 0.85 15.24
CA LEU A 78 2.91 0.42 14.25
C LEU A 78 2.91 1.39 13.06
N LEU A 79 3.24 0.87 11.91
CA LEU A 79 3.17 1.60 10.63
C LEU A 79 1.87 1.23 9.92
N GLU A 80 1.12 2.24 9.52
CA GLU A 80 -0.10 2.05 8.73
C GLU A 80 0.04 2.83 7.43
N ILE A 81 -0.19 2.15 6.32
CA ILE A 81 -0.09 2.74 4.98
C ILE A 81 -1.44 2.60 4.30
N THR A 82 -1.95 3.71 3.78
CA THR A 82 -3.22 3.73 3.06
C THR A 82 -2.96 4.24 1.65
N VAL A 83 -3.44 3.50 0.65
CA VAL A 83 -3.37 3.90 -0.75
C VAL A 83 -4.81 4.00 -1.26
N ARG A 84 -5.17 5.18 -1.71
CA ARG A 84 -6.52 5.46 -2.17
C ARG A 84 -6.53 5.92 -3.62
N ASP A 85 -7.47 5.38 -4.39
CA ASP A 85 -7.76 5.86 -5.73
C ASP A 85 -9.26 6.17 -5.85
N TRP A 86 -9.62 6.87 -6.90
CA TRP A 86 -10.99 7.22 -7.25
C TRP A 86 -11.34 6.65 -8.63
N GLY A 87 -10.79 5.47 -8.91
CA GLY A 87 -10.95 4.81 -10.19
C GLY A 87 -12.20 3.96 -10.27
N CYS A 88 -12.12 2.92 -11.08
CA CYS A 88 -13.29 2.10 -11.38
C CYS A 88 -13.77 1.22 -10.21
N GLY A 89 -12.93 1.03 -9.20
CA GLY A 89 -13.27 0.17 -8.08
C GLY A 89 -13.13 -1.31 -8.42
N ILE A 90 -13.38 -2.14 -7.42
CA ILE A 90 -13.32 -3.60 -7.53
C ILE A 90 -14.72 -4.13 -7.22
N ALA A 91 -15.28 -4.87 -8.17
CA ALA A 91 -16.64 -5.38 -8.03
C ALA A 91 -16.74 -6.49 -6.97
N ASP A 92 -15.73 -7.34 -6.90
CA ASP A 92 -15.67 -8.44 -5.94
C ASP A 92 -14.28 -8.46 -5.29
N VAL A 93 -14.17 -7.84 -4.12
CA VAL A 93 -12.89 -7.71 -3.41
C VAL A 93 -12.35 -9.07 -2.98
N GLU A 94 -13.21 -9.96 -2.48
CA GLU A 94 -12.74 -11.27 -2.05
C GLU A 94 -12.13 -12.05 -3.20
N LYS A 95 -12.77 -12.02 -4.35
CA LYS A 95 -12.24 -12.69 -5.53
C LYS A 95 -10.95 -12.04 -6.02
N ALA A 96 -10.87 -10.72 -5.98
CA ALA A 96 -9.66 -10.00 -6.40
C ALA A 96 -8.47 -10.32 -5.50
N ARG A 97 -8.71 -10.71 -4.26
CA ARG A 97 -7.65 -11.09 -3.32
C ARG A 97 -7.20 -12.54 -3.47
N GLU A 98 -7.93 -13.34 -4.25
CA GLU A 98 -7.50 -14.71 -4.53
C GLU A 98 -6.22 -14.73 -5.33
N PRO A 99 -5.29 -15.66 -5.02
CA PRO A 99 -4.06 -15.76 -5.80
C PRO A 99 -4.35 -16.01 -7.28
N LEU A 100 -3.55 -15.38 -8.14
CA LEU A 100 -3.60 -15.52 -9.60
C LEU A 100 -4.81 -14.86 -10.27
N TYR A 101 -5.73 -14.26 -9.53
CA TYR A 101 -6.80 -13.47 -10.15
C TYR A 101 -6.26 -12.13 -10.62
N THR A 102 -6.51 -11.75 -11.85
CA THR A 102 -6.07 -10.45 -12.38
C THR A 102 -6.97 -9.95 -13.50
N THR A 103 -7.13 -8.64 -13.58
CA THR A 103 -7.78 -7.94 -14.68
C THR A 103 -6.76 -7.21 -15.57
N GLY A 104 -5.48 -7.27 -15.22
CA GLY A 104 -4.42 -6.51 -15.86
C GLY A 104 -3.73 -7.19 -17.04
N GLY A 105 -4.23 -8.33 -17.48
CA GLY A 105 -3.65 -9.09 -18.60
C GLY A 105 -2.54 -10.01 -18.16
N GLU A 106 -1.91 -10.65 -19.13
CA GLU A 106 -0.92 -11.70 -18.88
C GLU A 106 0.34 -11.22 -18.16
N GLU A 107 0.67 -9.94 -18.29
CA GLU A 107 1.85 -9.38 -17.66
C GLU A 107 1.71 -9.24 -16.15
N ARG A 108 0.49 -9.33 -15.64
CA ARG A 108 0.22 -9.23 -14.22
C ARG A 108 0.03 -10.60 -13.62
N SER A 109 0.74 -10.87 -12.54
CA SER A 109 0.71 -12.18 -11.91
C SER A 109 -0.60 -12.49 -11.17
N GLY A 110 -1.39 -11.47 -10.84
CA GLY A 110 -2.57 -11.64 -10.00
C GLY A 110 -2.24 -11.88 -8.54
N MET A 111 -1.01 -11.59 -8.12
CA MET A 111 -0.52 -11.88 -6.77
C MET A 111 -0.39 -10.64 -5.89
N GLY A 112 -0.79 -9.47 -6.38
CA GLY A 112 -0.57 -8.21 -5.65
C GLY A 112 -1.11 -8.22 -4.23
N PHE A 113 -2.37 -8.59 -4.04
CA PHE A 113 -2.96 -8.64 -2.70
C PHE A 113 -2.37 -9.75 -1.86
N THR A 114 -2.01 -10.88 -2.47
CA THR A 114 -1.35 -11.97 -1.76
C THR A 114 0.02 -11.52 -1.24
N ILE A 115 0.78 -10.80 -2.05
CA ILE A 115 2.08 -10.26 -1.65
C ILE A 115 1.91 -9.28 -0.49
N MET A 116 0.92 -8.38 -0.58
CA MET A 116 0.65 -7.45 0.52
C MET A 116 0.32 -8.18 1.81
N GLU A 117 -0.52 -9.22 1.74
CA GLU A 117 -0.86 -10.01 2.92
C GLU A 117 0.34 -10.73 3.51
N ASN A 118 1.23 -11.25 2.66
CA ASN A 118 2.40 -11.98 3.12
C ASN A 118 3.43 -11.09 3.81
N PHE A 119 3.56 -9.85 3.36
CA PHE A 119 4.61 -8.95 3.86
C PHE A 119 4.15 -7.96 4.91
N MET A 120 2.85 -7.84 5.11
CA MET A 120 2.29 -6.94 6.12
C MET A 120 1.54 -7.76 7.16
N ASP A 121 1.34 -7.18 8.34
CA ASP A 121 0.63 -7.88 9.40
C ASP A 121 -0.87 -7.96 9.12
N SER A 122 -1.41 -6.96 8.45
CA SER A 122 -2.81 -6.96 8.07
C SER A 122 -3.03 -6.19 6.78
N LEU A 123 -4.10 -6.54 6.10
CA LEU A 123 -4.53 -5.91 4.86
C LEU A 123 -6.04 -5.76 4.89
N ALA A 124 -6.51 -4.54 4.66
CA ALA A 124 -7.93 -4.27 4.48
C ALA A 124 -8.10 -3.59 3.13
N VAL A 125 -9.06 -4.08 2.36
CA VAL A 125 -9.39 -3.52 1.05
C VAL A 125 -10.86 -3.15 1.07
N ARG A 126 -11.14 -1.87 0.85
CA ARG A 126 -12.51 -1.38 0.69
C ARG A 126 -12.65 -0.77 -0.68
N SER A 127 -13.67 -1.19 -1.39
CA SER A 127 -13.88 -0.72 -2.75
C SER A 127 -15.36 -0.62 -3.03
N LYS A 128 -15.70 0.34 -3.89
CA LYS A 128 -17.05 0.50 -4.37
C LYS A 128 -16.98 0.63 -5.87
N ASN A 129 -17.75 -0.20 -6.56
CA ASN A 129 -17.76 -0.21 -8.02
C ASN A 129 -18.06 1.19 -8.55
N GLY A 130 -17.19 1.71 -9.40
CA GLY A 130 -17.32 3.04 -9.98
C GLY A 130 -16.87 4.19 -9.08
N LYS A 131 -16.41 3.93 -7.85
CA LYS A 131 -16.06 4.99 -6.89
C LYS A 131 -14.65 4.90 -6.34
N GLY A 132 -13.92 3.84 -6.65
CA GLY A 132 -12.54 3.72 -6.26
C GLY A 132 -12.30 2.71 -5.15
N THR A 133 -11.07 2.67 -4.70
CA THR A 133 -10.57 1.66 -3.77
C THR A 133 -9.69 2.31 -2.71
N VAL A 134 -9.78 1.79 -1.49
CA VAL A 134 -8.89 2.15 -0.39
C VAL A 134 -8.24 0.88 0.12
N VAL A 135 -6.92 0.83 0.06
CA VAL A 135 -6.13 -0.29 0.57
C VAL A 135 -5.41 0.21 1.83
N THR A 136 -5.59 -0.49 2.93
CA THR A 136 -4.91 -0.17 4.19
C THR A 136 -4.09 -1.35 4.64
N MET A 137 -2.80 -1.11 4.87
CA MET A 137 -1.85 -2.13 5.29
C MET A 137 -1.22 -1.70 6.60
N LYS A 138 -1.00 -2.65 7.50
CA LYS A 138 -0.36 -2.36 8.78
C LYS A 138 0.80 -3.32 9.00
N ARG A 139 1.88 -2.80 9.54
CA ARG A 139 3.05 -3.59 9.92
C ARG A 139 3.62 -3.04 11.22
N ARG A 140 3.79 -3.90 12.19
CA ARG A 140 4.48 -3.54 13.42
C ARG A 140 5.96 -3.86 13.25
N ILE A 141 6.80 -2.86 13.48
CA ILE A 141 8.24 -3.02 13.40
C ILE A 141 8.76 -3.45 14.77
N ALA A 142 9.59 -4.47 14.79
CA ALA A 142 10.12 -4.99 16.06
C ALA A 142 10.96 -3.92 16.78
N LEU A 143 10.70 -3.79 18.08
CA LEU A 143 11.51 -2.90 18.91
C LEU A 143 12.90 -3.50 19.10
N ARG A 144 13.94 -2.66 19.02
CA ARG A 144 15.33 -3.11 19.09
C ARG A 144 15.98 -2.57 20.34
N THR A 145 15.55 -3.11 21.47
CA THR A 145 16.06 -2.65 22.76
C THR A 145 17.56 -2.91 22.96
N ALA A 146 18.08 -3.93 22.29
CA ALA A 146 19.51 -4.25 22.36
C ALA A 146 20.40 -3.33 21.51
N ARG A 147 19.79 -2.49 20.68
CA ARG A 147 20.53 -1.58 19.83
C ARG A 147 21.01 -0.38 20.61
N ARG A 148 22.27 -0.16 20.61
CA ARG A 148 22.88 0.95 21.33
C ARG A 148 23.95 1.57 20.49
#